data_1075fe4b87504c9de997e57851f37bce
#
_entry.id   1075fe4b87504c9de997e57851f37bce
#
_cell.length_a   1.000
_cell.length_b   1.000
_cell.length_c   1.000
_cell.angle_alpha   90.00
_cell.angle_beta   90.00
_cell.angle_gamma   90.00
#
_symmetry.space_group_name_H-M   'P 1'
#
loop_
_entity.id
_entity.type
_entity.pdbx_description
1 polymer ?
#
loop_
_entity_poly.entity_id
_entity_poly.type
_entity_poly.pdbx_seq_one_letter_code
_entity_poly.pdbx_strand_id
1 'polypeptide(L)'
;NLRGRVLQLFPKMPAAAVEDQEADKDTLFCLVGREGLFAGMQSPRLSNGLYPGGSKYIDQDTPDTISRAGAKIAEALHYLRMHRAPLPEGSHWLELGACPGGMTSELLARGQRVTAIDKAPLDRRLDGRQGLRFVHDDVANFQPPSGAVYDAILSDMNGPPEEAMGEVLRLSRWLRPGGWVVFTLKLPRIETIDEPCVLFRKIVRLAEKRGLILFAQTHLTYNRHEFTLFFELGQP
;
A
#
# COMPACT_ATOMS: atom_id res chain seq x y z
N ASN A 1 18.95 18.21 -5.11
CA ASN A 1 19.11 16.80 -5.42
C ASN A 1 19.62 16.61 -6.85
N LEU A 2 20.15 15.45 -7.22
CA LEU A 2 20.73 15.17 -8.53
C LEU A 2 19.68 15.36 -9.67
N ARG A 3 18.46 14.83 -9.48
CA ARG A 3 17.36 14.97 -10.45
C ARG A 3 17.07 16.45 -10.78
N GLY A 4 16.96 17.30 -9.75
CA GLY A 4 16.74 18.74 -9.99
C GLY A 4 17.85 19.39 -10.78
N ARG A 5 19.11 19.01 -10.56
CA ARG A 5 20.26 19.53 -11.33
C ARG A 5 20.24 19.03 -12.77
N VAL A 6 19.91 17.77 -13.01
CA VAL A 6 19.76 17.22 -14.36
C VAL A 6 18.67 17.95 -15.13
N LEU A 7 17.50 18.19 -14.53
CA LEU A 7 16.41 18.94 -15.14
C LEU A 7 16.78 20.42 -15.44
N GLN A 8 17.63 21.02 -14.63
CA GLN A 8 18.15 22.38 -14.90
C GLN A 8 19.09 22.41 -16.11
N LEU A 9 19.91 21.35 -16.28
CA LEU A 9 20.85 21.24 -17.40
C LEU A 9 20.16 20.83 -18.71
N PHE A 10 19.06 20.09 -18.61
CA PHE A 10 18.30 19.57 -19.75
C PHE A 10 16.81 19.99 -19.66
N PRO A 11 16.51 21.29 -19.76
CA PRO A 11 15.15 21.81 -19.52
C PRO A 11 14.10 21.34 -20.54
N LYS A 12 14.52 20.74 -21.65
CA LYS A 12 13.63 20.18 -22.68
C LYS A 12 13.24 18.72 -22.41
N MET A 13 13.80 18.08 -21.39
CA MET A 13 13.36 16.75 -21.01
C MET A 13 11.97 16.84 -20.36
N PRO A 14 10.98 16.11 -20.87
CA PRO A 14 9.67 16.08 -20.22
C PRO A 14 9.84 15.50 -18.80
N ALA A 15 9.49 16.31 -17.81
CA ALA A 15 9.35 15.81 -16.44
C ALA A 15 7.99 15.13 -16.36
N ALA A 16 7.92 13.85 -16.68
CA ALA A 16 6.73 13.06 -16.39
C ALA A 16 6.49 13.06 -14.87
N ALA A 17 5.23 13.17 -14.48
CA ALA A 17 4.85 12.94 -13.08
C ALA A 17 5.28 11.52 -12.67
N VAL A 18 5.55 11.33 -11.38
CA VAL A 18 6.01 10.02 -10.90
C VAL A 18 4.95 8.94 -11.16
N GLU A 19 3.68 9.34 -11.12
CA GLU A 19 2.52 8.49 -11.41
C GLU A 19 2.48 7.99 -12.85
N ASP A 20 3.10 8.72 -13.78
CA ASP A 20 3.13 8.40 -15.22
C ASP A 20 4.32 7.50 -15.59
N GLN A 21 5.15 7.11 -14.62
CA GLN A 21 6.27 6.21 -14.88
C GLN A 21 5.78 4.83 -15.33
N GLU A 22 6.38 4.33 -16.39
CA GLU A 22 6.12 3.01 -16.93
C GLU A 22 7.09 1.98 -16.32
N ALA A 23 6.55 0.86 -15.84
CA ALA A 23 7.36 -0.15 -15.17
C ALA A 23 8.39 -0.83 -16.08
N ASP A 24 8.15 -0.83 -17.38
CA ASP A 24 8.99 -1.52 -18.38
C ASP A 24 9.94 -0.56 -19.13
N LYS A 25 9.87 0.75 -18.85
CA LYS A 25 10.69 1.75 -19.52
C LYS A 25 12.05 1.89 -18.85
N ASP A 26 13.12 1.86 -19.65
CA ASP A 26 14.46 2.05 -19.14
C ASP A 26 14.59 3.35 -18.34
N THR A 27 15.07 3.20 -17.12
CA THR A 27 15.21 4.27 -16.14
C THR A 27 16.66 4.32 -15.66
N LEU A 28 17.22 5.53 -15.61
CA LEU A 28 18.56 5.76 -15.03
C LEU A 28 18.44 5.85 -13.50
N PHE A 29 18.98 4.84 -12.82
CA PHE A 29 19.12 4.83 -11.37
C PHE A 29 20.47 5.38 -10.97
N CYS A 30 20.48 6.30 -10.00
CA CYS A 30 21.69 6.92 -9.48
C CYS A 30 21.70 6.82 -7.94
N LEU A 31 22.73 6.24 -7.39
CA LEU A 31 23.05 6.26 -5.97
C LEU A 31 24.26 7.16 -5.73
N VAL A 32 24.08 8.19 -4.90
CA VAL A 32 25.15 9.13 -4.53
C VAL A 32 25.49 8.90 -3.07
N GLY A 33 26.71 8.48 -2.82
CA GLY A 33 27.27 8.24 -1.49
C GLY A 33 28.60 8.99 -1.30
N ARG A 34 29.23 8.78 -0.14
CA ARG A 34 30.55 9.32 0.14
C ARG A 34 31.62 8.72 -0.76
N GLU A 35 31.42 7.48 -1.18
CA GLU A 35 32.33 6.71 -2.04
C GLU A 35 32.25 7.13 -3.52
N GLY A 36 31.21 7.88 -3.90
CA GLY A 36 31.03 8.36 -5.28
C GLY A 36 29.63 8.25 -5.82
N LEU A 37 29.52 8.27 -7.13
CA LEU A 37 28.28 8.10 -7.89
C LEU A 37 28.27 6.71 -8.53
N PHE A 38 27.24 5.94 -8.18
CA PHE A 38 26.94 4.66 -8.84
C PHE A 38 25.70 4.89 -9.72
N ALA A 39 25.80 4.50 -10.98
CA ALA A 39 24.73 4.67 -11.94
C ALA A 39 24.53 3.41 -12.77
N GLY A 40 23.27 3.10 -13.09
CA GLY A 40 22.89 1.99 -13.94
C GLY A 40 21.57 2.26 -14.63
N MET A 41 21.38 1.65 -15.80
CA MET A 41 20.11 1.71 -16.53
C MET A 41 19.43 0.36 -16.49
N GLN A 42 18.17 0.35 -16.10
CA GLN A 42 17.30 -0.83 -16.08
C GLN A 42 15.85 -0.41 -16.00
N SER A 43 14.93 -1.27 -16.43
CA SER A 43 13.52 -1.00 -16.17
C SER A 43 13.19 -1.12 -14.67
N PRO A 44 12.24 -0.34 -14.15
CA PRO A 44 11.77 -0.46 -12.77
C PRO A 44 11.34 -1.88 -12.39
N ARG A 45 10.69 -2.58 -13.32
CA ARG A 45 10.26 -3.98 -13.13
C ARG A 45 11.43 -4.91 -12.78
N LEU A 46 12.58 -4.75 -13.43
CA LEU A 46 13.76 -5.58 -13.22
C LEU A 46 14.65 -5.11 -12.06
N SER A 47 14.52 -3.86 -11.64
CA SER A 47 15.31 -3.25 -10.56
C SER A 47 14.54 -3.05 -9.26
N ASN A 48 13.30 -3.55 -9.17
CA ASN A 48 12.41 -3.42 -8.01
C ASN A 48 12.19 -1.97 -7.57
N GLY A 49 12.05 -1.04 -8.53
CA GLY A 49 11.88 0.34 -8.13
C GLY A 49 11.25 1.28 -9.15
N LEU A 50 10.08 1.81 -8.85
CA LEU A 50 9.54 3.05 -9.44
C LEU A 50 9.92 4.26 -8.57
N TYR A 51 10.92 4.12 -7.73
CA TYR A 51 11.20 5.05 -6.66
C TYR A 51 11.93 6.31 -7.16
N PRO A 52 11.46 7.52 -6.81
CA PRO A 52 12.05 8.77 -7.28
C PRO A 52 13.34 9.16 -6.53
N GLY A 53 13.95 8.25 -5.81
CA GLY A 53 15.24 8.46 -5.13
C GLY A 53 15.28 9.66 -4.20
N GLY A 54 15.01 9.47 -2.92
CA GLY A 54 15.19 10.48 -1.87
C GLY A 54 14.17 11.64 -1.86
N SER A 55 13.16 11.62 -2.72
CA SER A 55 12.05 12.55 -2.69
C SER A 55 10.83 11.90 -2.07
N LYS A 56 10.01 12.66 -1.37
CA LYS A 56 8.66 12.19 -1.00
C LYS A 56 7.88 11.93 -2.27
N TYR A 57 7.28 10.75 -2.34
CA TYR A 57 6.57 10.27 -3.51
C TYR A 57 5.34 11.13 -3.84
N ILE A 58 4.56 11.49 -2.83
CA ILE A 58 3.35 12.29 -2.94
C ILE A 58 3.44 13.46 -1.98
N ASP A 59 3.13 14.64 -2.46
CA ASP A 59 3.00 15.83 -1.62
C ASP A 59 1.72 15.69 -0.78
N GLN A 60 1.87 15.79 0.53
CA GLN A 60 0.79 15.64 1.49
C GLN A 60 0.43 16.95 2.19
N ASP A 61 1.03 18.07 1.77
CA ASP A 61 0.81 19.37 2.39
C ASP A 61 -0.35 20.14 1.72
N THR A 62 -1.32 19.42 1.15
CA THR A 62 -2.55 20.01 0.60
C THR A 62 -3.62 20.12 1.67
N PRO A 63 -4.47 21.18 1.66
CA PRO A 63 -5.56 21.37 2.62
C PRO A 63 -6.56 20.20 2.67
N ASP A 64 -6.68 19.47 1.56
CA ASP A 64 -7.62 18.36 1.41
C ASP A 64 -7.08 17.02 1.95
N THR A 65 -5.82 16.97 2.32
CA THR A 65 -5.20 15.74 2.86
C THR A 65 -5.73 15.43 4.24
N ILE A 66 -6.41 14.28 4.39
CA ILE A 66 -6.92 13.81 5.69
C ILE A 66 -5.77 13.32 6.56
N SER A 67 -4.89 12.50 6.02
CA SER A 67 -3.68 12.03 6.72
C SER A 67 -2.63 11.52 5.74
N ARG A 68 -1.38 11.42 6.21
CA ARG A 68 -0.27 10.87 5.42
C ARG A 68 -0.46 9.40 5.03
N ALA A 69 -1.40 8.70 5.64
CA ALA A 69 -1.72 7.33 5.27
C ALA A 69 -2.24 7.23 3.82
N GLY A 70 -2.91 8.28 3.29
CA GLY A 70 -3.30 8.33 1.89
C GLY A 70 -2.13 8.15 0.93
N ALA A 71 -0.97 8.77 1.22
CA ALA A 71 0.22 8.59 0.40
C ALA A 71 0.76 7.15 0.42
N LYS A 72 0.62 6.43 1.53
CA LYS A 72 1.05 5.03 1.57
C LYS A 72 0.28 4.19 0.57
N ILE A 73 -1.07 4.29 0.56
CA ILE A 73 -1.86 3.49 -0.39
C ILE A 73 -1.65 3.94 -1.83
N ALA A 74 -1.50 5.24 -2.09
CA ALA A 74 -1.20 5.74 -3.43
C ALA A 74 0.13 5.18 -3.95
N GLU A 75 1.18 5.24 -3.14
CA GLU A 75 2.50 4.67 -3.46
C GLU A 75 2.43 3.14 -3.60
N ALA A 76 1.69 2.45 -2.72
CA ALA A 76 1.48 1.01 -2.80
C ALA A 76 0.82 0.59 -4.12
N LEU A 77 -0.24 1.28 -4.53
CA LEU A 77 -0.94 1.02 -5.80
C LEU A 77 -0.04 1.29 -7.01
N HIS A 78 0.80 2.32 -6.94
CA HIS A 78 1.78 2.58 -7.99
C HIS A 78 2.85 1.48 -8.05
N TYR A 79 3.39 1.07 -6.90
CA TYR A 79 4.35 -0.04 -6.82
C TYR A 79 3.77 -1.35 -7.37
N LEU A 80 2.50 -1.62 -7.08
CA LEU A 80 1.80 -2.82 -7.55
C LEU A 80 1.75 -2.93 -9.09
N ARG A 81 1.79 -1.82 -9.82
CA ARG A 81 1.83 -1.82 -11.30
C ARG A 81 3.02 -2.58 -11.88
N MET A 82 4.09 -2.77 -11.11
CA MET A 82 5.22 -3.61 -11.50
C MET A 82 4.89 -5.10 -11.48
N HIS A 83 3.88 -5.51 -10.72
CA HIS A 83 3.60 -6.92 -10.44
C HIS A 83 2.27 -7.39 -11.00
N ARG A 84 1.26 -6.49 -11.03
CA ARG A 84 -0.12 -6.82 -11.41
C ARG A 84 -0.75 -5.66 -12.18
N ALA A 85 -1.69 -5.98 -13.06
CA ALA A 85 -2.58 -4.98 -13.63
C ALA A 85 -3.42 -4.31 -12.53
N PRO A 86 -3.70 -3.00 -12.61
CA PRO A 86 -4.50 -2.31 -11.60
C PRO A 86 -5.91 -2.91 -11.49
N LEU A 87 -6.46 -2.87 -10.29
CA LEU A 87 -7.87 -3.22 -10.10
C LEU A 87 -8.76 -2.25 -10.89
N PRO A 88 -9.85 -2.76 -11.52
CA PRO A 88 -10.79 -1.91 -12.24
C PRO A 88 -11.40 -0.82 -11.35
N GLU A 89 -11.83 0.27 -11.96
CA GLU A 89 -12.65 1.27 -11.29
C GLU A 89 -13.93 0.63 -10.74
N GLY A 90 -14.38 1.08 -9.58
CA GLY A 90 -15.52 0.50 -8.88
C GLY A 90 -15.23 -0.78 -8.10
N SER A 91 -13.98 -1.27 -8.09
CA SER A 91 -13.61 -2.41 -7.24
C SER A 91 -13.88 -2.13 -5.78
N HIS A 92 -14.28 -3.16 -5.04
CA HIS A 92 -14.73 -3.05 -3.66
C HIS A 92 -13.61 -3.43 -2.68
N TRP A 93 -13.15 -2.46 -1.92
CA TRP A 93 -12.13 -2.60 -0.90
C TRP A 93 -12.76 -2.77 0.49
N LEU A 94 -12.19 -3.66 1.29
CA LEU A 94 -12.43 -3.77 2.73
C LEU A 94 -11.22 -3.21 3.46
N GLU A 95 -11.39 -2.08 4.14
CA GLU A 95 -10.32 -1.39 4.86
C GLU A 95 -10.45 -1.63 6.37
N LEU A 96 -9.41 -2.19 6.98
CA LEU A 96 -9.31 -2.54 8.39
C LEU A 96 -8.37 -1.56 9.10
N GLY A 97 -8.88 -0.84 10.11
CA GLY A 97 -8.12 0.22 10.80
C GLY A 97 -8.11 1.52 9.99
N ALA A 98 -9.29 1.98 9.58
CA ALA A 98 -9.43 3.07 8.61
C ALA A 98 -9.17 4.48 9.16
N CYS A 99 -9.32 4.69 10.47
CA CYS A 99 -9.23 6.04 11.07
C CYS A 99 -7.83 6.68 10.87
N PRO A 100 -7.77 7.96 10.50
CA PRO A 100 -8.85 8.93 10.28
C PRO A 100 -9.45 8.93 8.86
N GLY A 101 -9.08 8.00 7.96
CA GLY A 101 -9.65 7.87 6.62
C GLY A 101 -8.76 8.38 5.49
N GLY A 102 -7.46 8.52 5.71
CA GLY A 102 -6.54 8.97 4.66
C GLY A 102 -6.45 7.98 3.51
N MET A 103 -6.35 6.67 3.79
CA MET A 103 -6.34 5.64 2.75
C MET A 103 -7.72 5.50 2.11
N THR A 104 -8.79 5.55 2.91
CA THR A 104 -10.18 5.61 2.42
C THR A 104 -10.37 6.72 1.38
N SER A 105 -9.94 7.95 1.72
CA SER A 105 -10.05 9.12 0.84
C SER A 105 -9.34 8.90 -0.50
N GLU A 106 -8.15 8.35 -0.46
CA GLU A 106 -7.33 8.09 -1.65
C GLU A 106 -7.95 7.01 -2.55
N LEU A 107 -8.49 5.93 -1.96
CA LEU A 107 -9.19 4.89 -2.71
C LEU A 107 -10.46 5.44 -3.38
N LEU A 108 -11.26 6.24 -2.66
CA LEU A 108 -12.44 6.89 -3.20
C LEU A 108 -12.10 7.86 -4.34
N ALA A 109 -11.01 8.64 -4.21
CA ALA A 109 -10.56 9.55 -5.26
C ALA A 109 -10.14 8.82 -6.55
N ARG A 110 -9.79 7.52 -6.44
CA ARG A 110 -9.48 6.63 -7.57
C ARG A 110 -10.69 5.85 -8.08
N GLY A 111 -11.90 6.26 -7.72
CA GLY A 111 -13.14 5.63 -8.18
C GLY A 111 -13.40 4.25 -7.56
N GLN A 112 -12.72 3.90 -6.47
CA GLN A 112 -12.95 2.64 -5.77
C GLN A 112 -14.14 2.74 -4.80
N ARG A 113 -14.74 1.62 -4.45
CA ARG A 113 -15.72 1.52 -3.35
C ARG A 113 -15.02 0.99 -2.11
N VAL A 114 -15.35 1.54 -0.94
CA VAL A 114 -14.68 1.18 0.31
C VAL A 114 -15.71 0.84 1.39
N THR A 115 -15.57 -0.33 1.99
CA THR A 115 -16.14 -0.62 3.31
C THR A 115 -15.01 -0.42 4.32
N ALA A 116 -15.06 0.68 5.06
CA ALA A 116 -14.06 1.07 6.04
C ALA A 116 -14.52 0.70 7.45
N ILE A 117 -13.64 0.12 8.26
CA ILE A 117 -13.95 -0.32 9.62
C ILE A 117 -12.93 0.26 10.59
N ASP A 118 -13.39 0.93 11.63
CA ASP A 118 -12.56 1.39 12.73
C ASP A 118 -13.41 1.66 14.00
N LYS A 119 -12.79 1.52 15.18
CA LYS A 119 -13.36 1.90 16.48
C LYS A 119 -13.48 3.41 16.65
N ALA A 120 -12.64 4.18 15.98
CA ALA A 120 -12.64 5.63 15.99
C ALA A 120 -13.36 6.18 14.76
N PRO A 121 -13.98 7.38 14.86
CA PRO A 121 -14.70 7.98 13.74
C PRO A 121 -13.73 8.39 12.63
N LEU A 122 -14.20 8.36 11.40
CA LEU A 122 -13.49 8.95 10.27
C LEU A 122 -13.58 10.48 10.32
N ASP A 123 -12.68 11.14 9.57
CA ASP A 123 -12.73 12.58 9.35
C ASP A 123 -14.07 12.98 8.70
N ARG A 124 -14.70 14.05 9.20
CA ARG A 124 -16.01 14.53 8.74
C ARG A 124 -16.06 14.87 7.25
N ARG A 125 -14.92 15.13 6.61
CA ARG A 125 -14.83 15.35 5.15
C ARG A 125 -15.22 14.12 4.34
N LEU A 126 -15.30 12.95 4.97
CA LEU A 126 -15.75 11.69 4.38
C LEU A 126 -17.25 11.44 4.57
N ASP A 127 -17.95 12.25 5.37
CA ASP A 127 -19.38 12.07 5.61
C ASP A 127 -20.18 12.16 4.30
N GLY A 128 -21.00 11.15 4.03
CA GLY A 128 -21.83 11.10 2.83
C GLY A 128 -21.08 10.88 1.51
N ARG A 129 -19.78 10.59 1.53
CA ARG A 129 -19.01 10.33 0.30
C ARG A 129 -19.56 9.10 -0.43
N GLN A 130 -19.86 9.29 -1.71
CA GLN A 130 -20.32 8.20 -2.58
C GLN A 130 -19.23 7.08 -2.65
N GLY A 131 -19.69 5.84 -2.59
CA GLY A 131 -18.80 4.68 -2.60
C GLY A 131 -18.21 4.30 -1.24
N LEU A 132 -18.45 5.08 -0.18
CA LEU A 132 -18.02 4.77 1.18
C LEU A 132 -19.17 4.14 2.00
N ARG A 133 -18.86 3.02 2.64
CA ARG A 133 -19.60 2.47 3.76
C ARG A 133 -18.71 2.44 4.99
N PHE A 134 -18.97 3.27 5.97
CA PHE A 134 -18.22 3.25 7.23
C PHE A 134 -18.97 2.37 8.27
N VAL A 135 -18.21 1.52 8.94
CA VAL A 135 -18.64 0.68 10.05
C VAL A 135 -17.85 1.11 11.28
N HIS A 136 -18.52 1.81 12.18
CA HIS A 136 -17.95 2.30 13.42
C HIS A 136 -18.01 1.19 14.48
N ASP A 137 -17.06 0.26 14.43
CA ASP A 137 -16.98 -0.91 15.32
C ASP A 137 -15.55 -1.46 15.33
N ASP A 138 -15.32 -2.42 16.24
CA ASP A 138 -14.12 -3.24 16.23
C ASP A 138 -14.12 -4.17 15.01
N VAL A 139 -12.99 -4.25 14.33
CA VAL A 139 -12.79 -5.20 13.23
C VAL A 139 -13.15 -6.62 13.65
N ALA A 140 -12.83 -7.02 14.87
CA ALA A 140 -13.14 -8.36 15.41
C ALA A 140 -14.64 -8.67 15.45
N ASN A 141 -15.51 -7.66 15.62
CA ASN A 141 -16.96 -7.81 15.65
C ASN A 141 -17.57 -7.79 14.24
N PHE A 142 -16.85 -7.25 13.27
CA PHE A 142 -17.40 -7.06 11.94
C PHE A 142 -17.68 -8.39 11.22
N GLN A 143 -18.92 -8.49 10.74
CA GLN A 143 -19.37 -9.57 9.87
C GLN A 143 -19.85 -8.95 8.54
N PRO A 144 -19.24 -9.31 7.42
CA PRO A 144 -19.72 -8.89 6.11
C PRO A 144 -21.17 -9.34 5.90
N PRO A 145 -22.01 -8.53 5.26
CA PRO A 145 -23.38 -8.94 4.95
C PRO A 145 -23.39 -10.16 4.03
N SER A 146 -24.50 -10.90 4.05
CA SER A 146 -24.68 -12.06 3.17
C SER A 146 -24.50 -11.65 1.70
N GLY A 147 -23.72 -12.44 0.97
CA GLY A 147 -23.40 -12.18 -0.44
C GLY A 147 -22.35 -11.08 -0.67
N ALA A 148 -21.74 -10.54 0.39
CA ALA A 148 -20.63 -9.60 0.20
C ALA A 148 -19.46 -10.30 -0.49
N VAL A 149 -18.84 -9.59 -1.43
CA VAL A 149 -17.59 -9.97 -2.10
C VAL A 149 -16.70 -8.74 -2.19
N TYR A 150 -15.44 -8.91 -1.86
CA TYR A 150 -14.43 -7.86 -1.95
C TYR A 150 -13.38 -8.20 -2.99
N ASP A 151 -12.90 -7.20 -3.71
CA ASP A 151 -11.80 -7.31 -4.66
C ASP A 151 -10.45 -7.20 -3.97
N ALA A 152 -10.39 -6.45 -2.86
CA ALA A 152 -9.19 -6.29 -2.06
C ALA A 152 -9.50 -6.06 -0.59
N ILE A 153 -8.54 -6.44 0.27
CA ILE A 153 -8.48 -6.10 1.70
C ILE A 153 -7.26 -5.22 1.93
N LEU A 154 -7.45 -4.11 2.62
CA LEU A 154 -6.40 -3.21 3.08
C LEU A 154 -6.35 -3.26 4.61
N SER A 155 -5.19 -3.53 5.19
CA SER A 155 -5.00 -3.54 6.64
C SER A 155 -3.83 -2.65 7.05
N ASP A 156 -4.14 -1.56 7.76
CA ASP A 156 -3.16 -0.69 8.46
C ASP A 156 -3.47 -0.64 9.97
N MET A 157 -3.94 -1.76 10.52
CA MET A 157 -4.30 -1.88 11.92
C MET A 157 -3.11 -1.66 12.83
N ASN A 158 -3.33 -0.96 13.94
CA ASN A 158 -2.37 -0.90 15.04
C ASN A 158 -2.52 -2.13 15.95
N GLY A 159 -1.43 -2.55 16.60
CA GLY A 159 -1.40 -3.68 17.49
C GLY A 159 -0.47 -4.80 17.02
N PRO A 160 -0.56 -5.99 17.64
CA PRO A 160 0.26 -7.13 17.27
C PRO A 160 0.00 -7.57 15.82
N PRO A 161 1.04 -7.73 14.99
CA PRO A 161 0.89 -8.08 13.58
C PRO A 161 0.18 -9.41 13.35
N GLU A 162 0.35 -10.36 14.26
CA GLU A 162 -0.30 -11.66 14.19
C GLU A 162 -1.82 -11.56 14.38
N GLU A 163 -2.28 -10.68 15.26
CA GLU A 163 -3.70 -10.40 15.47
C GLU A 163 -4.29 -9.72 14.24
N ALA A 164 -3.60 -8.69 13.71
CA ALA A 164 -4.01 -8.01 12.49
C ALA A 164 -4.09 -8.99 11.30
N MET A 165 -3.10 -9.87 11.13
CA MET A 165 -3.15 -10.91 10.11
C MET A 165 -4.28 -11.91 10.37
N GLY A 166 -4.56 -12.26 11.62
CA GLY A 166 -5.68 -13.10 12.01
C GLY A 166 -7.02 -12.56 11.51
N GLU A 167 -7.27 -11.26 11.66
CA GLU A 167 -8.46 -10.58 11.15
C GLU A 167 -8.53 -10.58 9.61
N VAL A 168 -7.40 -10.31 8.96
CA VAL A 168 -7.32 -10.43 7.49
C VAL A 168 -7.69 -11.84 7.04
N LEU A 169 -7.15 -12.87 7.69
CA LEU A 169 -7.42 -14.27 7.35
C LEU A 169 -8.88 -14.67 7.64
N ARG A 170 -9.47 -14.14 8.70
CA ARG A 170 -10.89 -14.34 9.00
C ARG A 170 -11.76 -13.76 7.90
N LEU A 171 -11.42 -12.57 7.41
CA LEU A 171 -12.20 -11.83 6.42
C LEU A 171 -11.87 -12.20 4.96
N SER A 172 -10.74 -12.87 4.72
CA SER A 172 -10.35 -13.30 3.36
C SER A 172 -11.31 -14.29 2.70
N ARG A 173 -12.19 -14.94 3.49
CA ARG A 173 -13.26 -15.80 2.95
C ARG A 173 -14.29 -15.05 2.09
N TRP A 174 -14.35 -13.72 2.21
CA TRP A 174 -15.17 -12.83 1.37
C TRP A 174 -14.37 -12.14 0.28
N LEU A 175 -13.07 -12.43 0.20
CA LEU A 175 -12.23 -11.98 -0.89
C LEU A 175 -12.47 -12.89 -2.10
N ARG A 176 -12.62 -12.31 -3.29
CA ARG A 176 -12.74 -13.10 -4.52
C ARG A 176 -11.43 -13.86 -4.80
N PRO A 177 -11.48 -15.00 -5.53
CA PRO A 177 -10.28 -15.63 -6.07
C PRO A 177 -9.47 -14.63 -6.90
N GLY A 178 -8.16 -14.59 -6.71
CA GLY A 178 -7.28 -13.57 -7.30
C GLY A 178 -7.44 -12.16 -6.70
N GLY A 179 -8.21 -12.00 -5.64
CA GLY A 179 -8.32 -10.73 -4.90
C GLY A 179 -7.07 -10.44 -4.10
N TRP A 180 -6.83 -9.17 -3.79
CA TRP A 180 -5.58 -8.72 -3.17
C TRP A 180 -5.70 -8.44 -1.68
N VAL A 181 -4.59 -8.60 -0.98
CA VAL A 181 -4.41 -8.09 0.37
C VAL A 181 -3.21 -7.15 0.38
N VAL A 182 -3.44 -5.91 0.80
CA VAL A 182 -2.39 -4.94 1.13
C VAL A 182 -2.28 -4.89 2.65
N PHE A 183 -1.19 -5.41 3.18
CA PHE A 183 -1.00 -5.57 4.61
C PHE A 183 0.19 -4.75 5.11
N THR A 184 -0.04 -3.86 6.07
CA THR A 184 1.02 -3.15 6.76
C THR A 184 1.53 -4.01 7.92
N LEU A 185 2.71 -4.60 7.75
CA LEU A 185 3.41 -5.32 8.80
C LEU A 185 4.07 -4.32 9.75
N LYS A 186 3.42 -4.03 10.86
CA LYS A 186 3.96 -3.18 11.93
C LYS A 186 5.04 -3.93 12.68
N LEU A 187 6.20 -3.30 12.85
CA LEU A 187 7.29 -3.88 13.61
C LEU A 187 7.21 -3.41 15.06
N PRO A 188 7.19 -4.31 16.05
CA PRO A 188 7.31 -3.94 17.44
C PRO A 188 8.69 -3.33 17.70
N ARG A 189 8.95 -2.93 18.93
CA ARG A 189 10.31 -2.51 19.31
C ARG A 189 11.31 -3.62 18.97
N ILE A 190 12.24 -3.31 18.07
CA ILE A 190 13.23 -4.24 17.54
C ILE A 190 14.56 -3.96 18.20
N GLU A 191 15.20 -5.00 18.69
CA GLU A 191 16.53 -4.94 19.30
C GLU A 191 17.59 -5.55 18.38
N THR A 192 17.21 -6.49 17.52
CA THR A 192 18.10 -7.17 16.58
C THR A 192 17.57 -7.16 15.16
N ILE A 193 18.47 -7.31 14.20
CA ILE A 193 18.15 -7.40 12.76
C ILE A 193 17.35 -8.66 12.41
N ASP A 194 17.50 -9.73 13.20
CA ASP A 194 16.83 -11.01 12.94
C ASP A 194 15.34 -10.99 13.29
N GLU A 195 14.94 -10.19 14.28
CA GLU A 195 13.54 -10.13 14.74
C GLU A 195 12.55 -9.78 13.64
N PRO A 196 12.77 -8.72 12.80
CA PRO A 196 11.90 -8.42 11.67
C PRO A 196 11.81 -9.59 10.69
N CYS A 197 12.91 -10.28 10.43
CA CYS A 197 12.94 -11.41 9.51
C CYS A 197 12.15 -12.60 10.04
N VAL A 198 12.23 -12.87 11.34
CA VAL A 198 11.46 -13.93 11.99
C VAL A 198 9.97 -13.62 11.94
N LEU A 199 9.60 -12.37 12.31
CA LEU A 199 8.21 -11.91 12.26
C LEU A 199 7.65 -11.96 10.84
N PHE A 200 8.38 -11.45 9.87
CA PHE A 200 7.99 -11.51 8.46
C PHE A 200 7.69 -12.95 8.02
N ARG A 201 8.62 -13.88 8.25
CA ARG A 201 8.42 -15.30 7.89
C ARG A 201 7.21 -15.91 8.59
N LYS A 202 6.96 -15.53 9.84
CA LYS A 202 5.79 -15.98 10.60
C LYS A 202 4.49 -15.50 9.95
N ILE A 203 4.40 -14.22 9.62
CA ILE A 203 3.22 -13.63 8.98
C ILE A 203 2.96 -14.26 7.60
N VAL A 204 4.00 -14.42 6.78
CA VAL A 204 3.87 -15.06 5.46
C VAL A 204 3.36 -16.49 5.60
N ARG A 205 3.91 -17.30 6.52
CA ARG A 205 3.45 -18.66 6.76
C ARG A 205 2.00 -18.73 7.26
N LEU A 206 1.55 -17.76 8.06
CA LEU A 206 0.15 -17.67 8.49
C LEU A 206 -0.77 -17.41 7.28
N ALA A 207 -0.37 -16.49 6.41
CA ALA A 207 -1.10 -16.14 5.20
C ALA A 207 -1.21 -17.33 4.24
N GLU A 208 -0.09 -18.00 3.97
CA GLU A 208 -0.02 -19.16 3.06
C GLU A 208 -0.93 -20.33 3.49
N LYS A 209 -1.05 -20.59 4.80
CA LYS A 209 -1.96 -21.61 5.33
C LYS A 209 -3.43 -21.38 4.99
N ARG A 210 -3.78 -20.19 4.57
CA ARG A 210 -5.14 -19.79 4.16
C ARG A 210 -5.24 -19.44 2.69
N GLY A 211 -4.24 -19.83 1.90
CA GLY A 211 -4.23 -19.63 0.45
C GLY A 211 -3.88 -18.20 0.00
N LEU A 212 -3.39 -17.35 0.90
CA LEU A 212 -2.87 -16.03 0.53
C LEU A 212 -1.39 -16.17 0.16
N ILE A 213 -1.06 -15.89 -1.10
CA ILE A 213 0.28 -16.04 -1.67
C ILE A 213 0.95 -14.67 -1.71
N LEU A 214 2.09 -14.53 -1.05
CA LEU A 214 2.89 -13.31 -1.12
C LEU A 214 3.47 -13.16 -2.54
N PHE A 215 3.19 -12.06 -3.21
CA PHE A 215 3.73 -11.78 -4.54
C PHE A 215 4.62 -10.54 -4.61
N ALA A 216 4.53 -9.64 -3.63
CA ALA A 216 5.39 -8.46 -3.55
C ALA A 216 5.52 -7.96 -2.10
N GLN A 217 6.58 -7.21 -1.85
CA GLN A 217 6.86 -6.57 -0.56
C GLN A 217 7.72 -5.34 -0.77
N THR A 218 7.50 -4.31 0.04
CA THR A 218 8.30 -3.09 -0.06
C THR A 218 8.28 -2.30 1.25
N HIS A 219 9.20 -1.34 1.35
CA HIS A 219 9.15 -0.28 2.35
C HIS A 219 8.78 1.03 1.65
N LEU A 220 7.56 1.50 1.89
CA LEU A 220 7.05 2.74 1.29
C LEU A 220 7.71 3.98 1.93
N THR A 221 7.68 5.10 1.24
CA THR A 221 8.27 6.37 1.71
C THR A 221 7.75 6.81 3.09
N TYR A 222 6.47 6.57 3.35
CA TYR A 222 5.84 6.94 4.61
C TYR A 222 5.79 5.82 5.65
N ASN A 223 6.34 4.65 5.34
CA ASN A 223 6.57 3.61 6.33
C ASN A 223 7.68 4.07 7.28
N ARG A 224 7.52 3.79 8.57
CA ARG A 224 8.56 4.04 9.58
C ARG A 224 9.14 2.72 10.08
N HIS A 225 8.50 2.14 11.10
CA HIS A 225 8.83 0.82 11.63
C HIS A 225 7.83 -0.21 11.12
N GLU A 226 7.70 -0.31 9.81
CA GLU A 226 6.72 -1.17 9.16
C GLU A 226 7.11 -1.49 7.72
N PHE A 227 6.63 -2.61 7.19
CA PHE A 227 6.72 -2.99 5.79
C PHE A 227 5.32 -3.13 5.19
N THR A 228 5.22 -3.01 3.88
CA THR A 228 3.98 -3.30 3.16
C THR A 228 4.14 -4.61 2.40
N LEU A 229 3.25 -5.55 2.67
CA LEU A 229 3.20 -6.88 2.07
C LEU A 229 1.98 -6.97 1.18
N PHE A 230 2.13 -7.61 0.03
CA PHE A 230 1.07 -7.79 -0.94
C PHE A 230 0.82 -9.27 -1.19
N PHE A 231 -0.40 -9.69 -0.90
CA PHE A 231 -0.82 -11.06 -1.12
C PHE A 231 -1.94 -11.12 -2.14
N GLU A 232 -2.06 -12.26 -2.78
CA GLU A 232 -3.17 -12.61 -3.67
C GLU A 232 -3.81 -13.89 -3.15
N LEU A 233 -5.15 -13.92 -3.13
CA LEU A 233 -5.86 -15.16 -2.80
C LEU A 233 -5.73 -16.13 -3.97
N GLY A 234 -5.14 -17.29 -3.71
CA GLY A 234 -4.99 -18.34 -4.70
C GLY A 234 -6.33 -18.74 -5.32
N GLN A 235 -6.27 -19.22 -6.54
CA GLN A 235 -7.44 -19.85 -7.18
C GLN A 235 -7.66 -21.24 -6.51
N PRO A 236 -8.92 -21.64 -6.31
CA PRO A 236 -9.25 -22.95 -5.75
C PRO A 236 -8.77 -24.11 -6.62
#